data_c3777fda5481d3e15818912bfc0844e4
#
_entry.id   c3777fda5481d3e15818912bfc0844e4
#
_cell.length_a   1.000
_cell.length_b   1.000
_cell.length_c   1.000
_cell.angle_alpha   90.00
_cell.angle_beta   90.00
_cell.angle_gamma   90.00
#
_symmetry.space_group_name_H-M   'P 1'
#
loop_
_entity.id
_entity.type
_entity.pdbx_description
1 polymer ?
#
loop_
_entity_poly.entity_id
_entity_poly.type
_entity_poly.pdbx_seq_one_letter_code
_entity_poly.pdbx_strand_id
1 'polypeptide(L)'
;TVYWYNPNIHPYMEYKARRDCLKEYTKSIEINAIFEEDYGLDEFCKNVSNALNTRCVNYCYPVRLRKTFEYAKQNGFDSVSTTLLYSIYQKHDFIKAYCEKLAKEYGIEFLYRDFRDGFWVGHDKARELELYMQKYCGCIFSEEMRYYNRNATKPSIPNGYKIPREPRLQVKKIENKDDYIDLLLEADPSKDMIHKYLDDSDVYALKKEDE
;
A
#
# COMPACT_ATOMS: atom_id res chain seq x y z
N THR A 1 -3.55 -16.07 16.88
CA THR A 1 -2.89 -14.75 16.70
C THR A 1 -2.65 -14.49 15.23
N VAL A 2 -2.94 -13.26 14.79
CA VAL A 2 -2.57 -12.75 13.46
C VAL A 2 -1.27 -11.98 13.58
N TYR A 3 -0.33 -12.20 12.66
CA TYR A 3 0.92 -11.47 12.57
C TYR A 3 1.01 -10.73 11.23
N TRP A 4 1.10 -9.41 11.28
CA TRP A 4 1.20 -8.53 10.11
C TRP A 4 2.63 -8.05 9.91
N TYR A 5 3.24 -8.49 8.82
CA TYR A 5 4.51 -7.97 8.32
C TYR A 5 4.51 -7.97 6.79
N ASN A 6 4.43 -6.81 6.18
CA ASN A 6 4.25 -6.66 4.74
C ASN A 6 5.10 -5.53 4.15
N PRO A 7 6.44 -5.64 4.17
CA PRO A 7 7.34 -4.61 3.65
C PRO A 7 7.34 -4.51 2.12
N ASN A 8 6.47 -5.26 1.47
CA ASN A 8 6.30 -5.31 0.02
C ASN A 8 5.00 -4.65 -0.46
N ILE A 9 4.25 -3.97 0.40
CA ILE A 9 3.01 -3.28 -0.01
C ILE A 9 3.32 -1.80 -0.24
N HIS A 10 3.07 -1.33 -1.47
CA HIS A 10 3.34 0.04 -1.92
C HIS A 10 2.23 0.53 -2.87
N PRO A 11 1.95 1.85 -2.95
CA PRO A 11 2.52 2.92 -2.14
C PRO A 11 2.03 2.92 -0.70
N TYR A 12 2.51 3.89 0.11
CA TYR A 12 2.20 3.95 1.55
C TYR A 12 0.70 3.98 1.86
N MET A 13 -0.10 4.65 1.05
CA MET A 13 -1.55 4.71 1.25
C MET A 13 -2.21 3.33 1.09
N GLU A 14 -1.73 2.50 0.18
CA GLU A 14 -2.19 1.11 0.02
C GLU A 14 -1.78 0.25 1.23
N TYR A 15 -0.53 0.39 1.68
CA TYR A 15 -0.04 -0.25 2.91
C TYR A 15 -0.92 0.13 4.12
N LYS A 16 -1.16 1.43 4.30
CA LYS A 16 -1.97 1.97 5.38
C LYS A 16 -3.41 1.44 5.32
N ALA A 17 -4.06 1.50 4.16
CA ALA A 17 -5.44 1.05 3.98
C ALA A 17 -5.62 -0.44 4.35
N ARG A 18 -4.69 -1.31 3.91
CA ARG A 18 -4.74 -2.73 4.25
C ARG A 18 -4.48 -2.99 5.73
N ARG A 19 -3.48 -2.32 6.29
CA ARG A 19 -3.13 -2.44 7.71
C ARG A 19 -4.29 -2.01 8.60
N ASP A 20 -4.84 -0.84 8.35
CA ASP A 20 -5.89 -0.26 9.17
C ASP A 20 -7.18 -1.11 9.06
N CYS A 21 -7.56 -1.56 7.86
CA CYS A 21 -8.67 -2.50 7.68
C CYS A 21 -8.47 -3.79 8.49
N LEU A 22 -7.27 -4.38 8.47
CA LEU A 22 -6.98 -5.57 9.26
C LEU A 22 -7.04 -5.28 10.77
N LYS A 23 -6.53 -4.12 11.23
CA LYS A 23 -6.62 -3.70 12.64
C LYS A 23 -8.07 -3.62 13.11
N GLU A 24 -8.93 -2.98 12.33
CA GLU A 24 -10.35 -2.84 12.64
C GLU A 24 -11.06 -4.20 12.62
N TYR A 25 -10.82 -5.00 11.59
CA TYR A 25 -11.45 -6.31 11.46
C TYR A 25 -11.05 -7.26 12.58
N THR A 26 -9.76 -7.39 12.89
CA THR A 26 -9.30 -8.27 13.97
C THR A 26 -9.84 -7.84 15.34
N LYS A 27 -9.99 -6.53 15.56
CA LYS A 27 -10.62 -5.99 16.76
C LYS A 27 -12.11 -6.34 16.82
N SER A 28 -12.84 -6.26 15.70
CA SER A 28 -14.29 -6.54 15.66
C SER A 28 -14.62 -8.01 15.93
N ILE A 29 -13.71 -8.93 15.66
CA ILE A 29 -13.85 -10.38 15.90
C ILE A 29 -13.01 -10.87 17.08
N GLU A 30 -12.48 -9.96 17.89
CA GLU A 30 -11.72 -10.23 19.12
C GLU A 30 -10.51 -11.18 18.91
N ILE A 31 -9.88 -11.10 17.74
CA ILE A 31 -8.65 -11.86 17.45
C ILE A 31 -7.42 -11.03 17.77
N ASN A 32 -6.51 -11.59 18.57
CA ASN A 32 -5.23 -10.96 18.85
C ASN A 32 -4.41 -10.79 17.57
N ALA A 33 -3.95 -9.57 17.32
CA ALA A 33 -3.18 -9.22 16.13
C ALA A 33 -1.96 -8.36 16.49
N ILE A 34 -0.83 -8.68 15.89
CA ILE A 34 0.45 -8.03 16.09
C ILE A 34 0.87 -7.41 14.77
N PHE A 35 1.28 -6.16 14.81
CA PHE A 35 1.62 -5.36 13.64
C PHE A 35 3.05 -4.85 13.73
N GLU A 36 3.88 -5.30 12.80
CA GLU A 36 5.17 -4.66 12.55
C GLU A 36 4.94 -3.39 11.74
N GLU A 37 5.42 -2.28 12.24
CA GLU A 37 5.18 -0.95 11.65
C GLU A 37 6.20 -0.59 10.55
N ASP A 38 7.10 -1.50 10.20
CA ASP A 38 8.08 -1.28 9.15
C ASP A 38 7.43 -1.30 7.76
N TYR A 39 7.48 -0.15 7.08
CA TYR A 39 6.99 0.01 5.71
C TYR A 39 7.93 -0.63 4.67
N GLY A 40 9.24 -0.62 4.92
CA GLY A 40 10.24 -1.38 4.21
C GLY A 40 10.49 -1.02 2.74
N LEU A 41 10.10 0.18 2.26
CA LEU A 41 10.24 0.56 0.84
C LEU A 41 11.69 0.52 0.35
N ASP A 42 12.62 1.08 1.12
CA ASP A 42 14.03 1.15 0.72
C ASP A 42 14.65 -0.24 0.56
N GLU A 43 14.42 -1.11 1.54
CA GLU A 43 14.89 -2.50 1.49
C GLU A 43 14.21 -3.29 0.36
N PHE A 44 12.93 -3.07 0.13
CA PHE A 44 12.24 -3.66 -1.01
C PHE A 44 12.89 -3.26 -2.33
N CYS A 45 13.10 -1.96 -2.57
CA CYS A 45 13.70 -1.46 -3.80
C CYS A 45 15.11 -2.00 -4.02
N LYS A 46 15.96 -2.01 -2.99
CA LYS A 46 17.32 -2.56 -3.05
C LYS A 46 17.34 -4.04 -3.46
N ASN A 47 16.44 -4.83 -2.89
CA ASN A 47 16.44 -6.28 -3.10
C ASN A 47 15.77 -6.74 -4.39
N VAL A 48 14.88 -5.93 -4.99
CA VAL A 48 14.14 -6.35 -6.19
C VAL A 48 14.65 -5.73 -7.48
N SER A 49 15.49 -4.69 -7.42
CA SER A 49 15.96 -3.91 -8.57
C SER A 49 16.54 -4.74 -9.71
N ASN A 50 17.28 -5.79 -9.40
CA ASN A 50 17.96 -6.65 -10.38
C ASN A 50 17.14 -7.88 -10.79
N ALA A 51 15.96 -8.13 -10.22
CA ALA A 51 15.22 -9.36 -10.42
C ALA A 51 13.70 -9.13 -10.35
N LEU A 52 13.18 -8.13 -11.07
CA LEU A 52 11.79 -7.70 -11.00
C LEU A 52 10.79 -8.82 -11.30
N ASN A 53 11.08 -9.68 -12.28
CA ASN A 53 10.19 -10.78 -12.68
C ASN A 53 10.13 -11.92 -11.65
N THR A 54 11.17 -12.06 -10.84
CA THR A 54 11.27 -13.11 -9.80
C THR A 54 11.15 -12.57 -8.39
N ARG A 55 10.86 -11.27 -8.23
CA ARG A 55 10.78 -10.59 -6.93
C ARG A 55 9.91 -11.29 -5.89
N CYS A 56 8.80 -11.93 -6.34
CA CYS A 56 7.90 -12.62 -5.40
C CYS A 56 8.61 -13.78 -4.71
N VAL A 57 9.32 -14.62 -5.47
CA VAL A 57 10.01 -15.81 -4.92
C VAL A 57 11.37 -15.48 -4.32
N ASN A 58 12.05 -14.44 -4.82
CA ASN A 58 13.37 -14.07 -4.33
C ASN A 58 13.34 -13.14 -3.11
N TYR A 59 12.26 -12.37 -2.94
CA TYR A 59 12.16 -11.40 -1.84
C TYR A 59 10.81 -11.44 -1.11
N CYS A 60 9.67 -11.18 -1.81
CA CYS A 60 8.41 -10.89 -1.11
C CYS A 60 7.91 -12.04 -0.24
N TYR A 61 7.95 -13.28 -0.73
CA TYR A 61 7.57 -14.44 0.09
C TYR A 61 8.62 -14.75 1.15
N PRO A 62 9.92 -14.86 0.79
CA PRO A 62 10.96 -15.14 1.77
C PRO A 62 10.99 -14.19 2.95
N VAL A 63 10.99 -12.89 2.72
CA VAL A 63 11.11 -11.90 3.80
C VAL A 63 9.93 -11.97 4.78
N ARG A 64 8.72 -12.11 4.26
CA ARG A 64 7.51 -12.19 5.10
C ARG A 64 7.45 -13.50 5.88
N LEU A 65 7.63 -14.61 5.18
CA LEU A 65 7.53 -15.95 5.79
C LEU A 65 8.62 -16.16 6.83
N ARG A 66 9.87 -15.82 6.52
CA ARG A 66 10.99 -15.93 7.48
C ARG A 66 10.72 -15.12 8.74
N LYS A 67 10.31 -13.86 8.60
CA LYS A 67 9.98 -13.00 9.74
C LYS A 67 8.85 -13.58 10.61
N THR A 68 7.85 -14.22 9.97
CA THR A 68 6.76 -14.87 10.68
C THR A 68 7.26 -16.07 11.51
N PHE A 69 8.13 -16.92 10.94
CA PHE A 69 8.71 -18.06 11.66
C PHE A 69 9.66 -17.61 12.78
N GLU A 70 10.47 -16.57 12.55
CA GLU A 70 11.32 -15.94 13.57
C GLU A 70 10.49 -15.45 14.76
N TYR A 71 9.44 -14.69 14.46
CA TYR A 71 8.52 -14.18 15.48
C TYR A 71 7.87 -15.32 16.27
N ALA A 72 7.38 -16.35 15.58
CA ALA A 72 6.76 -17.50 16.21
C ALA A 72 7.74 -18.23 17.16
N LYS A 73 8.99 -18.43 16.72
CA LYS A 73 10.04 -19.05 17.54
C LYS A 73 10.36 -18.25 18.78
N GLN A 74 10.52 -16.93 18.64
CA GLN A 74 10.87 -16.03 19.74
C GLN A 74 9.76 -15.91 20.79
N ASN A 75 8.50 -16.10 20.37
CA ASN A 75 7.33 -15.93 21.23
C ASN A 75 6.64 -17.26 21.62
N GLY A 76 7.28 -18.40 21.38
CA GLY A 76 6.83 -19.70 21.87
C GLY A 76 5.55 -20.23 21.20
N PHE A 77 5.34 -19.90 19.92
CA PHE A 77 4.25 -20.50 19.14
C PHE A 77 4.62 -21.89 18.66
N ASP A 78 3.67 -22.82 18.71
CA ASP A 78 3.87 -24.20 18.30
C ASP A 78 3.80 -24.39 16.78
N SER A 79 2.98 -23.59 16.10
CA SER A 79 2.74 -23.72 14.67
C SER A 79 2.56 -22.37 13.96
N VAL A 80 2.87 -22.37 12.65
CA VAL A 80 2.70 -21.23 11.74
C VAL A 80 1.87 -21.65 10.54
N SER A 81 0.96 -20.78 10.14
CA SER A 81 0.29 -20.83 8.83
C SER A 81 0.38 -19.49 8.13
N THR A 82 -0.08 -19.41 6.89
CA THR A 82 -0.07 -18.15 6.13
C THR A 82 -1.33 -17.97 5.28
N THR A 83 -1.88 -16.76 5.29
CA THR A 83 -2.98 -16.37 4.40
C THR A 83 -2.59 -16.32 2.92
N LEU A 84 -1.31 -16.45 2.59
CA LEU A 84 -0.88 -16.59 1.19
C LEU A 84 -1.40 -17.88 0.54
N LEU A 85 -1.74 -18.91 1.32
CA LEU A 85 -2.30 -20.18 0.85
C LEU A 85 -3.77 -20.07 0.40
N TYR A 86 -4.42 -18.95 0.69
CA TYR A 86 -5.82 -18.69 0.34
C TYR A 86 -5.99 -18.17 -1.08
N SER A 87 -5.04 -17.38 -1.58
CA SER A 87 -5.19 -16.71 -2.87
C SER A 87 -4.81 -17.60 -4.05
N ILE A 88 -5.71 -17.70 -5.02
CA ILE A 88 -5.51 -18.41 -6.29
C ILE A 88 -4.45 -17.77 -7.20
N TYR A 89 -4.01 -16.54 -6.89
CA TYR A 89 -3.04 -15.78 -7.67
C TYR A 89 -1.60 -15.91 -7.16
N GLN A 90 -1.41 -16.57 -6.01
CA GLN A 90 -0.09 -16.73 -5.42
C GLN A 90 0.62 -17.98 -5.95
N LYS A 91 1.95 -18.01 -5.87
CA LYS A 91 2.75 -19.17 -6.24
C LYS A 91 2.69 -20.23 -5.14
N HIS A 92 1.57 -20.92 -5.05
CA HIS A 92 1.20 -21.80 -3.95
C HIS A 92 2.26 -22.85 -3.62
N ASP A 93 2.76 -23.59 -4.63
CA ASP A 93 3.74 -24.66 -4.42
C ASP A 93 5.07 -24.13 -3.89
N PHE A 94 5.49 -22.96 -4.36
CA PHE A 94 6.68 -22.29 -3.80
C PHE A 94 6.48 -21.93 -2.33
N ILE A 95 5.33 -21.33 -1.99
CA ILE A 95 5.02 -20.91 -0.62
C ILE A 95 5.02 -22.12 0.31
N LYS A 96 4.36 -23.22 -0.10
CA LYS A 96 4.33 -24.49 0.64
C LYS A 96 5.75 -25.00 0.89
N ALA A 97 6.52 -25.23 -0.16
CA ALA A 97 7.89 -25.77 -0.05
C ALA A 97 8.79 -24.86 0.81
N TYR A 98 8.66 -23.55 0.68
CA TYR A 98 9.45 -22.61 1.46
C TYR A 98 9.06 -22.63 2.95
N CYS A 99 7.77 -22.69 3.28
CA CYS A 99 7.31 -22.84 4.66
C CYS A 99 7.74 -24.17 5.27
N GLU A 100 7.69 -25.28 4.52
CA GLU A 100 8.19 -26.58 4.97
C GLU A 100 9.69 -26.56 5.28
N LYS A 101 10.48 -25.82 4.47
CA LYS A 101 11.90 -25.58 4.76
C LYS A 101 12.09 -24.79 6.05
N LEU A 102 11.35 -23.69 6.23
CA LEU A 102 11.44 -22.86 7.43
C LEU A 102 10.97 -23.63 8.68
N ALA A 103 9.95 -24.46 8.57
CA ALA A 103 9.47 -25.31 9.67
C ALA A 103 10.60 -26.18 10.22
N LYS A 104 11.39 -26.80 9.35
CA LYS A 104 12.57 -27.60 9.71
C LYS A 104 13.68 -26.72 10.31
N GLU A 105 13.94 -25.56 9.72
CA GLU A 105 14.99 -24.62 10.14
C GLU A 105 14.73 -24.08 11.56
N TYR A 106 13.48 -23.70 11.85
CA TYR A 106 13.10 -23.10 13.14
C TYR A 106 12.58 -24.10 14.17
N GLY A 107 12.31 -25.35 13.78
CA GLY A 107 11.73 -26.37 14.65
C GLY A 107 10.30 -26.00 15.11
N ILE A 108 9.50 -25.47 14.19
CA ILE A 108 8.11 -25.07 14.41
C ILE A 108 7.25 -25.78 13.36
N GLU A 109 6.07 -26.25 13.75
CA GLU A 109 5.15 -26.89 12.83
C GLU A 109 4.65 -25.92 11.77
N PHE A 110 4.64 -26.34 10.49
CA PHE A 110 3.92 -25.63 9.45
C PHE A 110 2.53 -26.24 9.29
N LEU A 111 1.51 -25.55 9.78
CA LEU A 111 0.11 -25.94 9.60
C LEU A 111 -0.32 -25.65 8.16
N TYR A 112 -0.05 -26.60 7.28
CA TYR A 112 -0.42 -26.49 5.88
C TYR A 112 -1.89 -26.87 5.68
N ARG A 113 -2.61 -25.98 5.02
CA ARG A 113 -3.93 -26.25 4.43
C ARG A 113 -4.09 -25.46 3.14
N ASP A 114 -4.63 -26.13 2.11
CA ASP A 114 -5.04 -25.44 0.89
C ASP A 114 -6.39 -24.76 1.13
N PHE A 115 -6.39 -23.42 1.13
CA PHE A 115 -7.59 -22.63 1.36
C PHE A 115 -8.18 -22.06 0.07
N ARG A 116 -7.65 -22.42 -1.11
CA ARG A 116 -8.07 -21.84 -2.39
C ARG A 116 -9.51 -22.15 -2.75
N ASP A 117 -10.06 -23.28 -2.32
CA ASP A 117 -11.47 -23.62 -2.52
C ASP A 117 -12.42 -22.62 -1.86
N GLY A 118 -12.00 -21.98 -0.77
CA GLY A 118 -12.76 -20.93 -0.07
C GLY A 118 -12.57 -19.52 -0.65
N PHE A 119 -11.78 -19.36 -1.71
CA PHE A 119 -11.39 -18.02 -2.19
C PHE A 119 -12.58 -17.12 -2.53
N TRP A 120 -13.52 -17.62 -3.31
CA TRP A 120 -14.68 -16.83 -3.72
C TRP A 120 -15.65 -16.57 -2.58
N VAL A 121 -15.86 -17.57 -1.73
CA VAL A 121 -16.73 -17.44 -0.53
C VAL A 121 -16.19 -16.36 0.40
N GLY A 122 -14.91 -16.38 0.69
CA GLY A 122 -14.29 -15.35 1.54
C GLY A 122 -14.23 -13.97 0.88
N HIS A 123 -14.09 -13.92 -0.44
CA HIS A 123 -14.14 -12.67 -1.20
C HIS A 123 -15.54 -12.01 -1.12
N ASP A 124 -16.61 -12.81 -1.27
CA ASP A 124 -17.98 -12.31 -1.14
C ASP A 124 -18.27 -11.88 0.30
N LYS A 125 -17.78 -12.65 1.28
CA LYS A 125 -17.91 -12.28 2.70
C LYS A 125 -17.20 -10.97 3.03
N ALA A 126 -16.01 -10.74 2.46
CA ALA A 126 -15.30 -9.48 2.63
C ALA A 126 -16.07 -8.28 2.05
N ARG A 127 -16.80 -8.46 0.95
CA ARG A 127 -17.69 -7.44 0.38
C ARG A 127 -18.90 -7.17 1.27
N GLU A 128 -19.57 -8.22 1.77
CA GLU A 128 -20.68 -8.08 2.71
C GLU A 128 -20.30 -7.31 3.97
N LEU A 129 -19.07 -7.48 4.43
CA LEU A 129 -18.50 -6.80 5.60
C LEU A 129 -17.90 -5.44 5.26
N GLU A 130 -18.03 -4.98 4.01
CA GLU A 130 -17.48 -3.70 3.51
C GLU A 130 -15.98 -3.53 3.77
N LEU A 131 -15.23 -4.65 3.81
CA LEU A 131 -13.79 -4.61 4.04
C LEU A 131 -13.05 -4.04 2.83
N TYR A 132 -11.92 -3.39 3.09
CA TYR A 132 -11.06 -2.88 2.02
C TYR A 132 -10.63 -4.00 1.07
N MET A 133 -11.06 -3.91 -0.19
CA MET A 133 -10.74 -4.89 -1.23
C MET A 133 -9.50 -4.48 -2.02
N GLN A 134 -8.40 -5.22 -1.83
CA GLN A 134 -7.17 -4.97 -2.57
C GLN A 134 -7.36 -5.17 -4.09
N LYS A 135 -6.81 -4.27 -4.88
CA LYS A 135 -6.95 -4.30 -6.34
C LYS A 135 -5.76 -4.96 -7.05
N TYR A 136 -4.64 -5.17 -6.36
CA TYR A 136 -3.43 -5.80 -6.87
C TYR A 136 -2.67 -6.54 -5.75
N CYS A 137 -1.61 -7.28 -6.09
CA CYS A 137 -0.88 -8.11 -5.11
C CYS A 137 -0.34 -7.29 -3.92
N GLY A 138 0.21 -6.10 -4.18
CA GLY A 138 0.66 -5.19 -3.11
C GLY A 138 1.81 -4.29 -3.51
N CYS A 139 2.81 -4.78 -4.25
CA CYS A 139 3.96 -3.95 -4.60
C CYS A 139 3.67 -3.05 -5.80
N ILE A 140 4.43 -1.94 -5.88
CA ILE A 140 4.31 -0.97 -6.98
C ILE A 140 4.41 -1.61 -8.37
N PHE A 141 5.25 -2.62 -8.56
CA PHE A 141 5.34 -3.33 -9.83
C PHE A 141 4.13 -4.20 -10.15
N SER A 142 3.38 -4.67 -9.15
CA SER A 142 2.12 -5.37 -9.39
C SER A 142 0.98 -4.41 -9.69
N GLU A 143 1.04 -3.19 -9.19
CA GLU A 143 0.18 -2.10 -9.59
C GLU A 143 0.40 -1.74 -11.06
N GLU A 144 1.66 -1.47 -11.43
CA GLU A 144 2.06 -1.17 -12.81
C GLU A 144 1.61 -2.27 -13.78
N MET A 145 1.84 -3.54 -13.44
CA MET A 145 1.41 -4.67 -14.27
C MET A 145 -0.10 -4.73 -14.47
N ARG A 146 -0.87 -4.28 -13.51
CA ARG A 146 -2.33 -4.29 -13.57
C ARG A 146 -2.90 -3.11 -14.34
N TYR A 147 -2.36 -1.93 -14.15
CA TYR A 147 -2.94 -0.69 -14.66
C TYR A 147 -2.17 -0.07 -15.83
N TYR A 148 -0.86 -0.28 -15.87
CA TYR A 148 0.00 0.15 -16.94
C TYR A 148 0.60 -1.07 -17.64
N ASN A 149 -0.10 -1.57 -18.66
CA ASN A 149 0.43 -2.65 -19.48
C ASN A 149 1.44 -2.08 -20.47
N ARG A 150 2.73 -2.31 -20.24
CA ARG A 150 3.82 -1.87 -21.12
C ARG A 150 3.71 -2.36 -22.57
N ASN A 151 2.98 -3.46 -22.80
CA ASN A 151 2.75 -4.06 -24.11
C ASN A 151 1.37 -3.72 -24.68
N ALA A 152 0.50 -3.05 -23.93
CA ALA A 152 -0.78 -2.59 -24.45
C ALA A 152 -0.57 -1.27 -25.20
N THR A 153 -0.91 -1.27 -26.45
CA THR A 153 -1.23 -0.04 -27.17
C THR A 153 -2.25 0.75 -26.36
N LYS A 154 -1.84 1.89 -25.82
CA LYS A 154 -2.60 2.90 -25.05
C LYS A 154 -3.86 2.36 -24.34
N PRO A 155 -4.03 2.53 -23.03
CA PRO A 155 -5.30 2.17 -22.39
C PRO A 155 -6.42 2.80 -23.19
N SER A 156 -7.34 1.97 -23.66
CA SER A 156 -8.55 2.48 -24.31
C SER A 156 -9.31 3.25 -23.22
N ILE A 157 -9.31 4.57 -23.34
CA ILE A 157 -10.21 5.42 -22.57
C ILE A 157 -11.61 4.92 -22.89
N PRO A 158 -12.41 4.51 -21.87
CA PRO A 158 -13.77 4.04 -22.14
C PRO A 158 -14.50 5.06 -23.01
N ASN A 159 -15.17 4.59 -24.07
CA ASN A 159 -15.96 5.48 -24.92
C ASN A 159 -16.91 6.31 -24.07
N GLY A 160 -16.80 7.62 -24.13
CA GLY A 160 -17.59 8.56 -23.36
C GLY A 160 -16.93 9.08 -22.06
N TYR A 161 -15.75 8.59 -21.68
CA TYR A 161 -15.00 9.21 -20.60
C TYR A 161 -14.44 10.55 -21.09
N LYS A 162 -15.06 11.63 -20.66
CA LYS A 162 -14.48 12.96 -20.80
C LYS A 162 -13.40 13.09 -19.73
N ILE A 163 -12.14 13.14 -20.13
CA ILE A 163 -11.07 13.58 -19.23
C ILE A 163 -11.54 14.94 -18.72
N PRO A 164 -11.75 15.10 -17.40
CA PRO A 164 -12.02 16.42 -16.86
C PRO A 164 -10.90 17.32 -17.38
N ARG A 165 -11.23 18.34 -18.14
CA ARG A 165 -10.22 19.34 -18.47
C ARG A 165 -9.81 19.91 -17.13
N GLU A 166 -8.58 19.68 -16.75
CA GLU A 166 -8.02 20.44 -15.64
C GLU A 166 -8.25 21.91 -15.99
N PRO A 167 -8.83 22.68 -15.08
CA PRO A 167 -9.02 24.09 -15.32
C PRO A 167 -7.65 24.66 -15.71
N ARG A 168 -7.58 25.36 -16.83
CA ARG A 168 -6.33 26.02 -17.21
C ARG A 168 -6.00 27.02 -16.11
N LEU A 169 -4.93 26.70 -15.39
CA LEU A 169 -4.43 27.53 -14.33
C LEU A 169 -3.47 28.54 -14.94
N GLN A 170 -3.72 29.83 -14.72
CA GLN A 170 -2.81 30.90 -15.11
C GLN A 170 -2.10 31.40 -13.87
N VAL A 171 -0.78 31.49 -13.98
CA VAL A 171 0.04 32.17 -12.96
C VAL A 171 0.02 33.67 -13.28
N LYS A 172 -0.54 34.47 -12.39
CA LYS A 172 -0.55 35.93 -12.50
C LYS A 172 0.21 36.55 -11.35
N LYS A 173 1.07 37.52 -11.69
CA LYS A 173 1.70 38.36 -10.67
C LYS A 173 0.63 39.24 -10.04
N ILE A 174 0.62 39.30 -8.71
CA ILE A 174 -0.34 40.08 -7.95
C ILE A 174 0.20 41.51 -7.74
N GLU A 175 -0.58 42.49 -8.17
CA GLU A 175 -0.24 43.91 -7.97
C GLU A 175 -0.67 44.38 -6.56
N ASN A 176 -1.90 44.03 -6.15
CA ASN A 176 -2.40 44.34 -4.81
C ASN A 176 -2.31 43.10 -3.91
N LYS A 177 -1.28 43.04 -3.09
CA LYS A 177 -0.98 41.88 -2.24
C LYS A 177 -1.94 41.77 -1.06
N ASP A 178 -2.54 42.87 -0.64
CA ASP A 178 -3.46 42.95 0.50
C ASP A 178 -4.75 42.13 0.25
N ASP A 179 -5.17 42.00 -0.99
CA ASP A 179 -6.35 41.20 -1.37
C ASP A 179 -6.19 39.70 -1.06
N TYR A 180 -4.97 39.26 -0.78
CA TYR A 180 -4.63 37.85 -0.53
C TYR A 180 -4.16 37.58 0.89
N ILE A 181 -4.21 38.55 1.80
CA ILE A 181 -3.76 38.38 3.18
C ILE A 181 -4.53 37.27 3.88
N ASP A 182 -5.82 37.16 3.70
CA ASP A 182 -6.64 36.12 4.32
C ASP A 182 -6.20 34.71 3.90
N LEU A 183 -5.86 34.54 2.62
CA LEU A 183 -5.34 33.28 2.11
C LEU A 183 -3.94 32.97 2.66
N LEU A 184 -3.10 34.00 2.81
CA LEU A 184 -1.76 33.83 3.39
C LEU A 184 -1.83 33.49 4.88
N LEU A 185 -2.84 33.99 5.60
CA LEU A 185 -3.08 33.67 7.01
C LEU A 185 -3.50 32.21 7.25
N GLU A 186 -4.01 31.50 6.25
CA GLU A 186 -4.24 30.06 6.33
C GLU A 186 -2.93 29.26 6.42
N ALA A 187 -1.86 29.77 5.80
CA ALA A 187 -0.54 29.13 5.80
C ALA A 187 0.36 29.61 6.96
N ASP A 188 0.30 30.91 7.28
CA ASP A 188 1.06 31.54 8.39
C ASP A 188 0.11 32.41 9.22
N PRO A 189 -0.24 31.98 10.45
CA PRO A 189 -1.23 32.69 11.28
C PRO A 189 -0.74 34.05 11.84
N SER A 190 0.49 34.46 11.55
CA SER A 190 1.07 35.72 12.07
C SER A 190 1.03 36.83 11.00
N LYS A 191 0.08 37.79 11.17
CA LYS A 191 0.01 38.97 10.31
C LYS A 191 1.31 39.76 10.25
N ASP A 192 1.98 39.93 11.38
CA ASP A 192 3.23 40.69 11.45
C ASP A 192 4.37 40.04 10.69
N MET A 193 4.38 38.71 10.63
CA MET A 193 5.35 37.95 9.81
C MET A 193 5.02 38.05 8.33
N ILE A 194 3.75 37.92 7.95
CA ILE A 194 3.29 38.08 6.58
C ILE A 194 3.71 39.44 6.04
N HIS A 195 3.43 40.52 6.70
CA HIS A 195 3.80 41.88 6.26
C HIS A 195 5.33 42.05 6.10
N LYS A 196 6.14 41.40 6.95
CA LYS A 196 7.60 41.50 6.86
C LYS A 196 8.18 40.99 5.53
N TYR A 197 7.60 39.93 4.97
CA TYR A 197 8.14 39.39 3.72
C TYR A 197 7.29 39.80 2.49
N LEU A 198 6.05 40.25 2.73
CA LEU A 198 5.14 40.58 1.64
C LEU A 198 5.60 41.83 0.86
N ASP A 199 6.12 42.83 1.58
CA ASP A 199 6.53 44.10 0.99
C ASP A 199 7.72 43.92 0.02
N ASP A 200 8.66 43.06 0.37
CA ASP A 200 9.90 42.83 -0.39
C ASP A 200 9.83 41.63 -1.36
N SER A 201 8.67 40.95 -1.46
CA SER A 201 8.53 39.75 -2.30
C SER A 201 7.58 39.96 -3.48
N ASP A 202 7.84 39.27 -4.59
CA ASP A 202 6.87 39.15 -5.67
C ASP A 202 5.88 38.04 -5.36
N VAL A 203 4.58 38.35 -5.38
CA VAL A 203 3.50 37.40 -5.12
C VAL A 203 2.84 36.99 -6.43
N TYR A 204 2.65 35.69 -6.62
CA TYR A 204 1.97 35.15 -7.79
C TYR A 204 0.79 34.30 -7.34
N ALA A 205 -0.38 34.52 -7.91
CA ALA A 205 -1.55 33.69 -7.68
C ALA A 205 -1.80 32.75 -8.86
N LEU A 206 -2.25 31.54 -8.53
CA LEU A 206 -2.75 30.58 -9.50
C LEU A 206 -4.27 30.79 -9.61
N LYS A 207 -4.73 31.27 -10.76
CA LYS A 207 -6.15 31.54 -11.03
C LYS A 207 -6.69 30.56 -12.08
N LYS A 208 -7.95 30.14 -11.92
CA LYS A 208 -8.69 29.44 -12.98
C LYS A 208 -9.07 30.42 -14.07
N GLU A 209 -9.15 29.96 -15.33
CA GLU A 209 -9.40 30.81 -16.50
C GLU A 209 -10.77 31.52 -16.47
N ASP A 210 -11.70 31.12 -15.59
CA ASP A 210 -13.09 31.62 -15.55
C ASP A 210 -13.45 32.34 -14.25
N GLU A 211 -12.47 32.76 -13.43
CA GLU A 211 -12.69 33.54 -12.19
C GLU A 211 -11.97 34.88 -12.20
#